data_6d2e7a288c9b1aa1d781b963ea744c2b
#
_entry.id   6d2e7a288c9b1aa1d781b963ea744c2b
#
_cell.length_a   1.000
_cell.length_b   1.000
_cell.length_c   1.000
_cell.angle_alpha   90.00
_cell.angle_beta   90.00
_cell.angle_gamma   90.00
#
_symmetry.space_group_name_H-M   'P 1'
#
loop_
_entity.id
_entity.type
_entity.pdbx_description
1 polymer ?
#
loop_
_entity_poly.entity_id
_entity_poly.type
_entity_poly.pdbx_seq_one_letter_code
_entity_poly.pdbx_strand_id
1 'polypeptide(L)' 'MSDPQWDAWAEHMKETMLDDIAIDISKVHIGKGHLELKAVMDYVNATYNDWERFITKEDITEVFNEYIKRKLKS' A
#
# COMPACT_ATOMS: atom_id res chain seq x y z
N MET A 1 4.28 -16.13 22.68
CA MET A 1 5.63 -15.75 22.24
C MET A 1 5.70 -15.71 20.73
N SER A 2 6.18 -14.61 20.18
CA SER A 2 6.33 -14.53 18.74
C SER A 2 7.60 -15.24 18.29
N ASP A 3 7.48 -15.99 17.21
CA ASP A 3 8.59 -16.66 16.57
C ASP A 3 9.41 -15.61 15.80
N PRO A 4 10.74 -15.49 16.07
CA PRO A 4 11.56 -14.52 15.33
C PRO A 4 11.51 -14.70 13.82
N GLN A 5 11.39 -15.95 13.35
CA GLN A 5 11.28 -16.22 11.92
C GLN A 5 9.95 -15.72 11.36
N TRP A 6 8.88 -15.89 12.13
CA TRP A 6 7.58 -15.38 11.71
C TRP A 6 7.57 -13.86 11.64
N ASP A 7 8.15 -13.20 12.63
CA ASP A 7 8.20 -11.74 12.67
C ASP A 7 8.99 -11.18 11.49
N ALA A 8 10.12 -11.79 11.18
CA ALA A 8 10.94 -11.37 10.04
C ALA A 8 10.20 -11.57 8.72
N TRP A 9 9.51 -12.69 8.57
CA TRP A 9 8.73 -12.97 7.38
C TRP A 9 7.56 -11.98 7.22
N ALA A 10 6.84 -11.72 8.31
CA ALA A 10 5.72 -10.80 8.28
C ALA A 10 6.16 -9.38 7.94
N GLU A 11 7.31 -8.93 8.47
CA GLU A 11 7.88 -7.63 8.13
C GLU A 11 8.22 -7.55 6.65
N HIS A 12 8.83 -8.60 6.12
CA HIS A 12 9.19 -8.66 4.71
C HIS A 12 7.94 -8.61 3.83
N MET A 13 6.90 -9.36 4.20
CA MET A 13 5.64 -9.34 3.46
C MET A 13 4.97 -7.98 3.50
N LYS A 14 5.03 -7.32 4.66
CA LYS A 14 4.49 -5.97 4.82
C LYS A 14 5.18 -5.01 3.87
N GLU A 15 6.50 -4.99 3.86
CA GLU A 15 7.28 -4.11 2.99
C GLU A 15 6.99 -4.38 1.51
N THR A 16 6.95 -5.64 1.14
CA THR A 16 6.68 -6.04 -0.25
C THR A 16 5.27 -5.58 -0.68
N MET A 17 4.29 -5.78 0.18
CA MET A 17 2.92 -5.37 -0.13
C MET A 17 2.80 -3.85 -0.28
N LEU A 18 3.44 -3.10 0.61
CA LEU A 18 3.39 -1.64 0.54
C LEU A 18 4.10 -1.11 -0.71
N ASP A 19 5.23 -1.72 -1.07
CA ASP A 19 5.94 -1.36 -2.30
C ASP A 19 5.08 -1.65 -3.54
N ASP A 20 4.45 -2.82 -3.57
CA ASP A 20 3.58 -3.21 -4.69
C ASP A 20 2.39 -2.25 -4.80
N ILE A 21 1.78 -1.89 -3.68
CA ILE A 21 0.67 -0.94 -3.67
C ILE A 21 1.12 0.41 -4.22
N ALA A 22 2.29 0.89 -3.81
CA ALA A 22 2.82 2.16 -4.29
C ALA A 22 3.04 2.15 -5.80
N ILE A 23 3.61 1.07 -6.32
CA ILE A 23 3.84 0.90 -7.76
C ILE A 23 2.50 0.86 -8.51
N ASP A 24 1.56 0.10 -8.00
CA ASP A 24 0.24 -0.08 -8.65
C ASP A 24 -0.55 1.23 -8.65
N ILE A 25 -0.50 1.99 -7.58
CA ILE A 25 -1.14 3.32 -7.52
C ILE A 25 -0.58 4.19 -8.64
N SER A 26 0.74 4.20 -8.79
CA SER A 26 1.40 5.00 -9.83
C SER A 26 0.96 4.60 -11.23
N LYS A 27 0.82 3.29 -11.48
CA LYS A 27 0.43 2.78 -12.79
C LYS A 27 -1.03 3.08 -13.11
N VAL A 28 -1.91 2.84 -12.15
CA VAL A 28 -3.36 2.95 -12.36
C VAL A 28 -3.78 4.39 -12.57
N HIS A 29 -3.11 5.33 -11.92
CA HIS A 29 -3.52 6.73 -11.94
C HIS A 29 -2.71 7.65 -12.83
N ILE A 30 -1.78 7.11 -13.61
CA ILE A 30 -1.10 7.90 -14.62
C ILE A 30 -2.14 8.36 -15.64
N GLY A 31 -2.29 9.67 -15.76
CA GLY A 31 -3.19 10.27 -16.73
C GLY A 31 -4.64 10.44 -16.29
N LYS A 32 -4.99 9.97 -15.13
CA LYS A 32 -6.38 10.10 -14.61
C LYS A 32 -6.60 11.30 -13.71
N GLY A 33 -5.56 12.04 -13.41
CA GLY A 33 -5.66 13.34 -12.76
C GLY A 33 -5.95 13.33 -11.27
N HIS A 34 -6.89 12.55 -10.80
CA HIS A 34 -7.30 12.60 -9.39
C HIS A 34 -7.35 11.22 -8.77
N LEU A 35 -6.65 11.06 -7.65
CA LEU A 35 -6.63 9.81 -6.89
C LEU A 35 -7.25 10.03 -5.51
N GLU A 36 -8.20 9.20 -5.16
CA GLU A 36 -8.85 9.22 -3.85
C GLU A 36 -8.42 8.02 -3.02
N LEU A 37 -8.29 8.22 -1.71
CA LEU A 37 -7.94 7.14 -0.79
C LEU A 37 -8.94 5.98 -0.88
N LYS A 38 -10.22 6.29 -1.08
CA LYS A 38 -11.25 5.27 -1.23
C LYS A 38 -10.94 4.32 -2.39
N ALA A 39 -10.51 4.88 -3.52
CA ALA A 39 -10.15 4.08 -4.69
C ALA A 39 -8.96 3.16 -4.39
N VAL A 40 -7.98 3.66 -3.63
CA VAL A 40 -6.84 2.86 -3.21
C VAL A 40 -7.28 1.70 -2.31
N MET A 41 -8.15 1.99 -1.35
CA MET A 41 -8.68 0.97 -0.43
C MET A 41 -9.47 -0.10 -1.19
N ASP A 42 -10.29 0.31 -2.15
CA ASP A 42 -11.06 -0.63 -2.97
C ASP A 42 -10.13 -1.53 -3.78
N TYR A 43 -9.08 -0.95 -4.34
CA TYR A 43 -8.09 -1.71 -5.10
C TYR A 43 -7.37 -2.73 -4.21
N VAL A 44 -6.95 -2.31 -3.03
CA VAL A 44 -6.26 -3.20 -2.09
C VAL A 44 -7.17 -4.35 -1.67
N ASN A 45 -8.42 -4.05 -1.35
CA ASN A 45 -9.39 -5.07 -0.97
C ASN A 45 -9.64 -6.08 -2.08
N ALA A 46 -9.65 -5.63 -3.33
CA ALA A 46 -9.87 -6.51 -4.47
C ALA A 46 -8.64 -7.34 -4.82
N THR A 47 -7.45 -6.80 -4.60
CA THR A 47 -6.20 -7.43 -5.03
C THR A 47 -5.55 -8.29 -3.95
N TYR A 48 -5.63 -7.84 -2.70
CA TYR A 48 -4.98 -8.50 -1.56
C TYR A 48 -6.02 -8.88 -0.52
N ASN A 49 -6.56 -10.10 -0.62
CA ASN A 49 -7.66 -10.55 0.25
C ASN A 49 -7.31 -10.55 1.74
N ASP A 50 -6.06 -10.85 2.08
CA ASP A 50 -5.62 -10.97 3.47
C ASP A 50 -4.68 -9.84 3.91
N TRP A 51 -4.79 -8.67 3.28
CA TRP A 51 -3.87 -7.57 3.56
C TRP A 51 -3.86 -7.17 5.04
N GLU A 52 -5.00 -7.31 5.72
CA GLU A 52 -5.12 -6.90 7.12
C GLU A 52 -4.24 -7.72 8.07
N ARG A 53 -3.76 -8.88 7.63
CA ARG A 53 -2.86 -9.71 8.42
C ARG A 53 -1.44 -9.13 8.49
N PHE A 54 -1.08 -8.31 7.54
CA PHE A 54 0.30 -7.81 7.38
C PHE A 54 0.40 -6.30 7.50
N ILE A 55 -0.61 -5.57 7.05
CA ILE A 55 -0.60 -4.11 7.04
C ILE A 55 -1.90 -3.59 7.62
N THR A 56 -1.90 -2.30 7.95
CA THR A 56 -3.09 -1.62 8.48
C THR A 56 -3.59 -0.59 7.48
N LYS A 57 -4.80 -0.09 7.71
CA LYS A 57 -5.35 1.00 6.91
C LYS A 57 -4.44 2.24 6.99
N GLU A 58 -3.82 2.46 8.15
CA GLU A 58 -2.90 3.58 8.34
C GLU A 58 -1.67 3.43 7.45
N ASP A 59 -1.14 2.21 7.31
CA ASP A 59 -0.01 1.94 6.43
C ASP A 59 -0.36 2.30 4.99
N ILE A 60 -1.54 1.92 4.54
CA ILE A 60 -2.01 2.23 3.18
C ILE A 60 -2.17 3.73 3.02
N THR A 61 -2.69 4.40 4.03
CA THR A 61 -2.85 5.86 4.02
C THR A 61 -1.50 6.56 3.89
N GLU A 62 -0.48 6.05 4.58
CA GLU A 62 0.87 6.59 4.46
C GLU A 62 1.42 6.46 3.04
N VAL A 63 1.25 5.30 2.43
CA VAL A 63 1.68 5.07 1.05
C VAL A 63 0.98 6.05 0.11
N PHE A 64 -0.31 6.23 0.29
CA PHE A 64 -1.10 7.17 -0.49
C PHE A 64 -0.59 8.61 -0.32
N ASN A 65 -0.35 9.03 0.92
CA ASN A 65 0.14 10.37 1.21
C ASN A 65 1.52 10.62 0.60
N GLU A 66 2.40 9.62 0.68
CA GLU A 66 3.73 9.72 0.05
C GLU A 66 3.63 9.86 -1.46
N TYR A 67 2.73 9.11 -2.08
CA TYR A 67 2.49 9.22 -3.51
C TYR A 67 2.03 10.63 -3.89
N ILE A 68 1.10 11.19 -3.15
CA ILE A 68 0.58 12.54 -3.40
C ILE A 68 1.69 13.58 -3.24
N LYS A 69 2.51 13.47 -2.20
CA LYS A 69 3.63 14.38 -1.97
C LYS A 69 4.61 14.37 -3.14
N ARG A 70 4.96 13.19 -3.63
CA ARG A 70 5.88 13.06 -4.75
C ARG A 70 5.30 13.67 -6.02
N LYS A 71 4.01 13.46 -6.24
CA LYS A 71 3.33 14.01 -7.41
C LYS A 71 3.30 15.54 -7.38
N LEU A 72 3.07 16.12 -6.20
CA LEU A 72 3.03 17.57 -6.05
C LEU A 72 4.40 18.22 -6.23
N LYS A 73 5.48 17.50 -5.98
CA LYS A 73 6.84 18.02 -6.08
C LYS A 73 7.43 17.91 -7.48
N SER A 74 6.84 17.10 -8.32
CA SER A 74 7.39 16.87 -9.66
C SER A 74 6.86 17.84 -10.70
#